data_d21b2a5ab80668361ac5ee4ba3c5eb55
#
_entry.id   d21b2a5ab80668361ac5ee4ba3c5eb55
#
_cell.length_a   1.000
_cell.length_b   1.000
_cell.length_c   1.000
_cell.angle_alpha   90.00
_cell.angle_beta   90.00
_cell.angle_gamma   90.00
#
_symmetry.space_group_name_H-M   'P 1'
#
loop_
_entity.id
_entity.type
_entity.pdbx_description
1 polymer ?
#
loop_
_entity_poly.entity_id
_entity_poly.type
_entity_poly.pdbx_seq_one_letter_code
_entity_poly.pdbx_strand_id
1 'polypeptide(L)'
;MKRIRIFLKDSRTLTFVVCVLLSAFLWSLIRLSKNLLREVSVPVVVTNLPAHQVLMPSVPNAIKLLVEGNGFTLLKTYSQNEALSVDYTDLKHIEGSQYCLSKSTREKLTNTYLSNFKIRSVVSDTLTLLLEKKVSKKIPVLMQLNVEYAKEYQLTELRITPDSVTAYGSQKAIDTLTQVTFQYTKKKHIKDNFSKNYSLKNTKY
;
A
#
# COMPACT_ATOMS: atom_id res chain seq x y z
N MET A 1 5.42 37.56 -26.74
CA MET A 1 4.38 36.58 -27.15
C MET A 1 3.69 36.89 -28.50
N LYS A 2 3.64 38.10 -29.01
CA LYS A 2 3.02 38.40 -30.32
C LYS A 2 3.79 37.89 -31.56
N ARG A 3 5.12 37.77 -31.51
CA ARG A 3 5.93 37.30 -32.66
C ARG A 3 5.74 35.81 -32.98
N ILE A 4 5.44 34.94 -32.00
CA ILE A 4 5.21 33.49 -32.19
C ILE A 4 3.88 33.24 -32.92
N ARG A 5 2.87 34.07 -32.68
CA ARG A 5 1.55 33.96 -33.36
C ARG A 5 1.58 34.31 -34.84
N ILE A 6 2.50 35.16 -35.27
CA ILE A 6 2.62 35.56 -36.65
C ILE A 6 3.33 34.46 -37.48
N PHE A 7 4.32 33.77 -36.89
CA PHE A 7 5.04 32.67 -37.53
C PHE A 7 4.16 31.43 -37.79
N LEU A 8 3.14 31.17 -36.94
CA LEU A 8 2.20 30.04 -37.08
C LEU A 8 1.08 30.32 -38.09
N LYS A 9 0.97 31.55 -38.68
CA LYS A 9 -0.10 31.89 -39.61
C LYS A 9 0.28 31.61 -41.07
N ASP A 10 1.58 31.37 -41.34
CA ASP A 10 2.04 31.01 -42.69
C ASP A 10 1.83 29.48 -42.90
N SER A 11 1.01 29.11 -43.89
CA SER A 11 0.64 27.71 -44.17
C SER A 11 1.89 26.81 -44.36
N ARG A 12 2.96 27.33 -44.94
CA ARG A 12 4.21 26.57 -45.15
C ARG A 12 4.93 26.30 -43.83
N THR A 13 4.98 27.27 -42.92
CA THR A 13 5.60 27.13 -41.61
C THR A 13 4.80 26.16 -40.73
N LEU A 14 3.47 26.22 -40.79
CA LEU A 14 2.59 25.28 -40.08
C LEU A 14 2.82 23.83 -40.55
N THR A 15 2.86 23.62 -41.87
CA THR A 15 3.15 22.29 -42.44
C THR A 15 4.52 21.79 -42.01
N PHE A 16 5.54 22.59 -42.01
CA PHE A 16 6.89 22.21 -41.54
C PHE A 16 6.87 21.80 -40.07
N VAL A 17 6.24 22.61 -39.21
CA VAL A 17 6.13 22.30 -37.75
C VAL A 17 5.37 20.99 -37.52
N VAL A 18 4.28 20.77 -38.25
CA VAL A 18 3.50 19.51 -38.16
C VAL A 18 4.35 18.32 -38.60
N CYS A 19 5.11 18.43 -39.70
CA CYS A 19 6.01 17.36 -40.14
C CYS A 19 7.09 17.03 -39.11
N VAL A 20 7.69 18.05 -38.50
CA VAL A 20 8.73 17.88 -37.46
C VAL A 20 8.11 17.19 -36.21
N LEU A 21 6.94 17.64 -35.77
CA LEU A 21 6.24 17.03 -34.62
C LEU A 21 5.85 15.58 -34.93
N LEU A 22 5.34 15.31 -36.11
CA LEU A 22 4.98 13.95 -36.54
C LEU A 22 6.22 13.05 -36.58
N SER A 23 7.33 13.54 -37.14
CA SER A 23 8.57 12.78 -37.17
C SER A 23 9.12 12.49 -35.76
N ALA A 24 9.12 13.49 -34.88
CA ALA A 24 9.54 13.35 -33.50
C ALA A 24 8.62 12.36 -32.75
N PHE A 25 7.31 12.41 -33.00
CA PHE A 25 6.33 11.47 -32.41
C PHE A 25 6.59 10.03 -32.89
N LEU A 26 6.74 9.81 -34.18
CA LEU A 26 7.06 8.48 -34.73
C LEU A 26 8.40 7.95 -34.22
N TRP A 27 9.41 8.81 -34.15
CA TRP A 27 10.71 8.44 -33.56
C TRP A 27 10.56 8.03 -32.10
N SER A 28 9.79 8.78 -31.32
CA SER A 28 9.49 8.46 -29.91
C SER A 28 8.79 7.11 -29.77
N LEU A 29 7.79 6.81 -30.59
CA LEU A 29 7.10 5.52 -30.60
C LEU A 29 8.07 4.37 -30.89
N ILE A 30 8.94 4.50 -31.89
CA ILE A 30 9.95 3.48 -32.21
C ILE A 30 10.93 3.32 -31.04
N ARG A 31 11.31 4.40 -30.40
CA ARG A 31 12.25 4.36 -29.27
C ARG A 31 11.64 3.67 -28.05
N LEU A 32 10.37 3.96 -27.74
CA LEU A 32 9.65 3.34 -26.63
C LEU A 32 9.28 1.86 -26.88
N SER A 33 9.22 1.45 -28.16
CA SER A 33 8.95 0.05 -28.51
C SER A 33 10.13 -0.89 -28.29
N LYS A 34 11.35 -0.37 -28.11
CA LYS A 34 12.55 -1.20 -27.89
C LYS A 34 12.56 -1.76 -26.48
N ASN A 35 12.99 -3.03 -26.36
CA ASN A 35 13.26 -3.65 -25.06
C ASN A 35 14.47 -2.98 -24.41
N LEU A 36 14.29 -2.56 -23.19
CA LEU A 36 15.31 -1.91 -22.37
C LEU A 36 15.50 -2.71 -21.10
N LEU A 37 16.75 -2.80 -20.66
CA LEU A 37 17.10 -3.29 -19.34
C LEU A 37 17.14 -2.08 -18.39
N ARG A 38 16.39 -2.14 -17.30
CA ARG A 38 16.34 -1.08 -16.28
C ARG A 38 16.30 -1.67 -14.89
N GLU A 39 16.96 -0.97 -13.98
CA GLU A 39 16.82 -1.23 -12.56
C GLU A 39 15.55 -0.56 -12.06
N VAL A 40 14.70 -1.35 -11.42
CA VAL A 40 13.45 -0.89 -10.82
C VAL A 40 13.46 -1.27 -9.34
N SER A 41 13.10 -0.32 -8.48
CA SER A 41 12.91 -0.57 -7.06
C SER A 41 11.45 -0.96 -6.83
N VAL A 42 11.24 -2.19 -6.34
CA VAL A 42 9.90 -2.75 -6.12
C VAL A 42 9.68 -2.86 -4.62
N PRO A 43 8.59 -2.26 -4.08
CA PRO A 43 8.26 -2.41 -2.67
C PRO A 43 7.93 -3.87 -2.36
N VAL A 44 8.35 -4.35 -1.19
CA VAL A 44 8.12 -5.71 -0.73
C VAL A 44 7.18 -5.72 0.46
N VAL A 45 6.16 -6.57 0.38
CA VAL A 45 5.27 -6.88 1.50
C VAL A 45 5.57 -8.28 1.98
N VAL A 46 6.02 -8.41 3.23
CA VAL A 46 6.29 -9.70 3.84
C VAL A 46 5.00 -10.28 4.40
N THR A 47 4.70 -11.52 4.01
CA THR A 47 3.53 -12.28 4.46
C THR A 47 3.97 -13.45 5.35
N ASN A 48 2.99 -14.09 6.01
CA ASN A 48 3.18 -15.28 6.84
C ASN A 48 4.25 -15.12 7.95
N LEU A 49 4.20 -13.96 8.62
CA LEU A 49 5.05 -13.72 9.79
C LEU A 49 4.78 -14.76 10.90
N PRO A 50 5.79 -15.14 11.70
CA PRO A 50 5.59 -16.01 12.84
C PRO A 50 4.50 -15.49 13.79
N ALA A 51 3.67 -16.39 14.31
CA ALA A 51 2.49 -16.04 15.11
C ALA A 51 2.79 -15.16 16.33
N HIS A 52 4.03 -15.23 16.83
CA HIS A 52 4.48 -14.50 18.03
C HIS A 52 5.22 -13.18 17.73
N GLN A 53 5.29 -12.78 16.45
CA GLN A 53 6.00 -11.59 16.02
C GLN A 53 5.09 -10.65 15.24
N VAL A 54 5.41 -9.36 15.31
CA VAL A 54 4.76 -8.28 14.56
C VAL A 54 5.84 -7.48 13.86
N LEU A 55 5.63 -7.20 12.59
CA LEU A 55 6.49 -6.31 11.82
C LEU A 55 6.17 -4.86 12.16
N MET A 56 7.17 -4.11 12.60
CA MET A 56 7.03 -2.68 12.82
C MET A 56 7.07 -1.92 11.48
N PRO A 57 6.16 -0.98 11.26
CA PRO A 57 6.10 -0.19 10.02
C PRO A 57 7.16 0.93 10.03
N SER A 58 8.44 0.58 10.07
CA SER A 58 9.50 1.56 10.29
C SER A 58 10.30 1.92 9.04
N VAL A 59 10.39 1.03 8.07
CA VAL A 59 11.18 1.26 6.85
C VAL A 59 10.45 0.67 5.65
N PRO A 60 10.27 1.43 4.57
CA PRO A 60 9.77 0.86 3.32
C PRO A 60 10.80 -0.14 2.77
N ASN A 61 10.47 -1.41 2.81
CA ASN A 61 11.30 -2.45 2.25
C ASN A 61 11.12 -2.49 0.73
N ALA A 62 12.21 -2.38 0.01
CA ALA A 62 12.22 -2.48 -1.43
C ALA A 62 13.43 -3.26 -1.89
N ILE A 63 13.25 -4.07 -2.92
CA ILE A 63 14.33 -4.77 -3.61
C ILE A 63 14.58 -4.13 -4.96
N LYS A 64 15.84 -4.19 -5.41
CA LYS A 64 16.23 -3.71 -6.74
C LYS A 64 16.28 -4.89 -7.70
N LEU A 65 15.47 -4.81 -8.73
CA LEU A 65 15.37 -5.83 -9.77
C LEU A 65 15.87 -5.25 -11.10
N LEU A 66 16.67 -6.02 -11.83
CA LEU A 66 16.96 -5.74 -13.22
C LEU A 66 15.85 -6.36 -14.06
N VAL A 67 15.07 -5.51 -14.70
CA VAL A 67 13.91 -5.92 -15.50
C VAL A 67 14.12 -5.60 -16.97
N GLU A 68 13.56 -6.44 -17.83
CA GLU A 68 13.49 -6.24 -19.26
C GLU A 68 12.05 -6.02 -19.67
N GLY A 69 11.83 -4.91 -20.34
CA GLY A 69 10.51 -4.56 -20.87
C GLY A 69 10.62 -3.45 -21.91
N ASN A 70 9.55 -3.24 -22.64
CA ASN A 70 9.50 -2.10 -23.55
C ASN A 70 9.27 -0.79 -22.77
N GLY A 71 9.64 0.34 -23.36
CA GLY A 71 9.57 1.64 -22.70
C GLY A 71 8.16 2.00 -22.23
N PHE A 72 7.11 1.60 -22.96
CA PHE A 72 5.70 1.82 -22.55
C PHE A 72 5.36 1.07 -21.28
N THR A 73 5.77 -0.19 -21.17
CA THR A 73 5.55 -1.03 -20.00
C THR A 73 6.25 -0.45 -18.78
N LEU A 74 7.52 -0.02 -18.94
CA LEU A 74 8.29 0.57 -17.86
C LEU A 74 7.67 1.88 -17.35
N LEU A 75 7.14 2.73 -18.24
CA LEU A 75 6.42 3.95 -17.86
C LEU A 75 5.14 3.64 -17.07
N LYS A 76 4.38 2.64 -17.49
CA LYS A 76 3.15 2.22 -16.80
C LYS A 76 3.43 1.68 -15.40
N THR A 77 4.48 0.91 -15.24
CA THR A 77 4.86 0.29 -13.95
C THR A 77 5.32 1.34 -12.94
N TYR A 78 5.96 2.42 -13.40
CA TYR A 78 6.32 3.54 -12.51
C TYR A 78 5.08 4.22 -11.88
N SER A 79 3.93 4.11 -12.56
CA SER A 79 2.64 4.63 -12.07
C SER A 79 1.86 3.65 -11.20
N GLN A 80 2.18 2.37 -11.22
CA GLN A 80 1.51 1.33 -10.44
C GLN A 80 2.48 0.84 -9.37
N ASN A 81 2.23 1.19 -8.11
CA ASN A 81 2.97 0.71 -6.94
C ASN A 81 2.62 -0.77 -6.66
N GLU A 82 2.91 -1.67 -7.61
CA GLU A 82 2.78 -3.09 -7.36
C GLU A 82 3.84 -3.55 -6.36
N ALA A 83 3.38 -4.02 -5.21
CA ALA A 83 4.24 -4.59 -4.18
C ALA A 83 4.45 -6.08 -4.44
N LEU A 84 5.69 -6.53 -4.33
CA LEU A 84 6.02 -7.94 -4.38
C LEU A 84 5.70 -8.58 -3.02
N SER A 85 4.83 -9.58 -3.01
CA SER A 85 4.55 -10.38 -1.82
C SER A 85 5.62 -11.46 -1.66
N VAL A 86 6.31 -11.46 -0.52
CA VAL A 86 7.35 -12.45 -0.19
C VAL A 86 6.97 -13.12 1.13
N ASP A 87 7.03 -14.43 1.17
CA ASP A 87 6.79 -15.19 2.39
C ASP A 87 7.99 -15.04 3.35
N TYR A 88 7.70 -14.91 4.66
CA TYR A 88 8.76 -14.84 5.67
C TYR A 88 9.68 -16.08 5.64
N THR A 89 9.14 -17.24 5.32
CA THR A 89 9.90 -18.50 5.21
C THR A 89 10.90 -18.50 4.04
N ASP A 90 10.68 -17.65 3.05
CA ASP A 90 11.54 -17.45 1.89
C ASP A 90 12.70 -16.47 2.16
N LEU A 91 12.74 -15.91 3.36
CA LEU A 91 13.79 -14.99 3.79
C LEU A 91 14.84 -15.71 4.61
N LYS A 92 16.09 -15.30 4.42
CA LYS A 92 17.22 -15.75 5.22
C LYS A 92 17.71 -14.59 6.08
N HIS A 93 17.82 -14.82 7.38
CA HIS A 93 18.41 -13.86 8.31
C HIS A 93 19.92 -13.72 8.05
N ILE A 94 20.41 -12.49 8.01
CA ILE A 94 21.84 -12.16 7.85
C ILE A 94 22.39 -11.78 9.21
N GLU A 95 22.05 -10.58 9.70
CA GLU A 95 22.52 -10.03 10.97
C GLU A 95 21.55 -8.98 11.49
N GLY A 96 21.32 -8.97 12.79
CA GLY A 96 20.43 -7.99 13.43
C GLY A 96 19.01 -8.01 12.87
N SER A 97 18.61 -6.95 12.21
CA SER A 97 17.31 -6.82 11.55
C SER A 97 17.36 -7.00 10.02
N GLN A 98 18.51 -7.44 9.49
CA GLN A 98 18.70 -7.59 8.06
C GLN A 98 18.37 -9.02 7.59
N TYR A 99 17.60 -9.08 6.53
CA TYR A 99 17.16 -10.31 5.87
C TYR A 99 17.45 -10.19 4.37
N CYS A 100 17.72 -11.32 3.72
CA CYS A 100 17.80 -11.39 2.27
C CYS A 100 16.89 -12.48 1.72
N LEU A 101 16.60 -12.41 0.44
CA LEU A 101 15.88 -13.49 -0.24
C LEU A 101 16.71 -14.78 -0.23
N SER A 102 16.06 -15.90 0.02
CA SER A 102 16.70 -17.21 -0.11
C SER A 102 17.15 -17.44 -1.56
N LYS A 103 18.15 -18.29 -1.75
CA LYS A 103 18.65 -18.61 -3.10
C LYS A 103 17.56 -19.17 -3.98
N SER A 104 16.72 -20.05 -3.44
CA SER A 104 15.59 -20.65 -4.16
C SER A 104 14.56 -19.62 -4.60
N THR A 105 14.23 -18.65 -3.74
CA THR A 105 13.28 -17.59 -4.05
C THR A 105 13.83 -16.62 -5.09
N ARG A 106 15.13 -16.31 -5.00
CA ARG A 106 15.83 -15.51 -6.01
C ARG A 106 15.82 -16.16 -7.38
N GLU A 107 16.07 -17.46 -7.45
CA GLU A 107 16.00 -18.24 -8.68
C GLU A 107 14.58 -18.32 -9.24
N LYS A 108 13.57 -18.50 -8.40
CA LYS A 108 12.15 -18.45 -8.80
C LYS A 108 11.74 -17.10 -9.37
N LEU A 109 12.21 -16.00 -8.78
CA LEU A 109 11.93 -14.65 -9.27
C LEU A 109 12.62 -14.38 -10.61
N THR A 110 13.80 -14.94 -10.82
CA THR A 110 14.52 -14.78 -12.09
C THR A 110 13.74 -15.46 -13.21
N ASN A 111 13.57 -14.77 -14.33
CA ASN A 111 12.75 -15.19 -15.47
C ASN A 111 11.23 -15.24 -15.22
N THR A 112 10.75 -14.80 -14.06
CA THR A 112 9.33 -14.61 -13.78
C THR A 112 8.88 -13.25 -14.35
N TYR A 113 7.61 -13.18 -14.70
CA TYR A 113 6.99 -11.91 -15.10
C TYR A 113 6.37 -11.25 -13.88
N LEU A 114 6.69 -9.98 -13.67
CA LEU A 114 5.99 -9.10 -12.75
C LEU A 114 5.20 -8.11 -13.59
N SER A 115 3.86 -8.21 -13.53
CA SER A 115 2.98 -7.49 -14.45
C SER A 115 3.33 -7.76 -15.92
N ASN A 116 4.01 -6.84 -16.58
CA ASN A 116 4.29 -6.88 -18.02
C ASN A 116 5.79 -6.88 -18.34
N PHE A 117 6.66 -7.04 -17.36
CA PHE A 117 8.11 -7.07 -17.60
C PHE A 117 8.74 -8.35 -17.02
N LYS A 118 9.81 -8.79 -17.67
CA LYS A 118 10.53 -9.98 -17.29
C LYS A 118 11.67 -9.62 -16.31
N ILE A 119 11.71 -10.29 -15.16
CA ILE A 119 12.80 -10.12 -14.21
C ILE A 119 14.02 -10.89 -14.74
N ARG A 120 15.13 -10.21 -14.96
CA ARG A 120 16.40 -10.82 -15.41
C ARG A 120 17.28 -11.22 -14.25
N SER A 121 17.38 -10.37 -13.24
CA SER A 121 18.15 -10.67 -12.04
C SER A 121 17.71 -9.81 -10.86
N VAL A 122 18.04 -10.25 -9.67
CA VAL A 122 17.90 -9.48 -8.44
C VAL A 122 19.23 -8.78 -8.17
N VAL A 123 19.23 -7.46 -8.16
CA VAL A 123 20.43 -6.62 -7.96
C VAL A 123 20.72 -6.44 -6.48
N SER A 124 19.70 -6.15 -5.70
CA SER A 124 19.80 -6.00 -4.25
C SER A 124 18.51 -6.52 -3.61
N ASP A 125 18.65 -7.39 -2.64
CA ASP A 125 17.57 -8.09 -1.98
C ASP A 125 17.62 -7.99 -0.44
N THR A 126 18.40 -7.04 0.07
CA THR A 126 18.49 -6.83 1.51
C THR A 126 17.26 -6.06 2.00
N LEU A 127 16.55 -6.65 2.94
CA LEU A 127 15.36 -6.12 3.58
C LEU A 127 15.66 -5.87 5.05
N THR A 128 15.18 -4.76 5.60
CA THR A 128 15.27 -4.48 7.02
C THR A 128 13.94 -4.76 7.69
N LEU A 129 13.85 -5.84 8.44
CA LEU A 129 12.64 -6.24 9.15
C LEU A 129 12.83 -6.01 10.65
N LEU A 130 12.15 -5.02 11.19
CA LEU A 130 12.08 -4.83 12.64
C LEU A 130 10.91 -5.68 13.17
N LEU A 131 11.27 -6.82 13.73
CA LEU A 131 10.33 -7.77 14.31
C LEU A 131 10.30 -7.60 15.82
N GLU A 132 9.11 -7.32 16.34
CA GLU A 132 8.86 -7.24 17.80
C GLU A 132 8.00 -8.40 18.25
N LYS A 133 8.12 -8.76 19.53
CA LYS A 133 7.25 -9.75 20.14
C LYS A 133 5.81 -9.26 20.14
N LYS A 134 4.93 -10.10 19.65
CA LYS A 134 3.48 -9.87 19.68
C LYS A 134 2.97 -10.08 21.09
N VAL A 135 2.36 -9.04 21.64
CA VAL A 135 1.68 -9.09 22.95
C VAL A 135 0.19 -8.90 22.77
N SER A 136 -0.59 -9.32 23.75
CA SER A 136 -2.03 -9.14 23.78
C SER A 136 -2.46 -8.46 25.07
N LYS A 137 -3.51 -7.62 24.95
CA LYS A 137 -4.13 -6.93 26.08
C LYS A 137 -5.63 -6.89 25.89
N LYS A 138 -6.37 -7.13 26.95
CA LYS A 138 -7.81 -6.98 26.98
C LYS A 138 -8.15 -5.52 27.22
N ILE A 139 -8.89 -4.90 26.34
CA ILE A 139 -9.23 -3.46 26.39
C ILE A 139 -10.74 -3.28 26.39
N PRO A 140 -11.27 -2.34 27.18
CA PRO A 140 -12.70 -2.07 27.25
C PRO A 140 -13.23 -1.42 25.97
N VAL A 141 -14.48 -1.73 25.66
CA VAL A 141 -15.23 -1.11 24.58
C VAL A 141 -16.15 -0.05 25.16
N LEU A 142 -16.00 1.18 24.67
CA LEU A 142 -16.86 2.29 25.06
C LEU A 142 -17.72 2.75 23.89
N MET A 143 -18.94 3.20 24.21
CA MET A 143 -19.87 3.76 23.23
C MET A 143 -20.18 5.20 23.60
N GLN A 144 -19.91 6.12 22.68
CA GLN A 144 -20.38 7.49 22.76
C GLN A 144 -21.66 7.62 21.95
N LEU A 145 -22.74 7.93 22.64
CA LEU A 145 -24.05 8.17 22.03
C LEU A 145 -24.25 9.66 21.81
N ASN A 146 -24.46 10.05 20.55
CA ASN A 146 -24.90 11.37 20.17
C ASN A 146 -26.26 11.21 19.50
N VAL A 147 -27.33 11.16 20.32
CA VAL A 147 -28.68 10.85 19.88
C VAL A 147 -29.68 11.85 20.45
N GLU A 148 -30.70 12.17 19.66
CA GLU A 148 -31.84 12.99 20.10
C GLU A 148 -32.98 12.07 20.49
N TYR A 149 -33.44 12.21 21.75
CA TYR A 149 -34.61 11.52 22.26
C TYR A 149 -35.89 12.29 21.96
N ALA A 150 -36.98 11.58 21.78
CA ALA A 150 -38.29 12.22 21.72
C ALA A 150 -38.64 12.86 23.09
N LYS A 151 -39.59 13.79 23.08
CA LYS A 151 -40.06 14.45 24.30
C LYS A 151 -40.54 13.37 25.29
N GLU A 152 -40.09 13.49 26.55
CA GLU A 152 -40.40 12.53 27.64
C GLU A 152 -39.67 11.17 27.56
N TYR A 153 -38.72 10.99 26.63
CA TYR A 153 -37.89 9.76 26.51
C TYR A 153 -36.47 10.04 26.95
N GLN A 154 -35.89 9.07 27.65
CA GLN A 154 -34.51 9.11 28.10
C GLN A 154 -33.82 7.74 27.97
N LEU A 155 -32.50 7.71 27.97
CA LEU A 155 -31.74 6.49 28.02
C LEU A 155 -31.90 5.83 29.41
N THR A 156 -32.43 4.62 29.47
CA THR A 156 -32.55 3.84 30.69
C THR A 156 -31.35 2.91 30.87
N GLU A 157 -30.93 2.25 29.82
CA GLU A 157 -29.80 1.30 29.85
C GLU A 157 -29.04 1.31 28.54
N LEU A 158 -27.72 1.23 28.64
CA LEU A 158 -26.83 0.95 27.50
C LEU A 158 -26.07 -0.33 27.75
N ARG A 159 -26.34 -1.35 26.95
CA ARG A 159 -25.65 -2.64 27.04
C ARG A 159 -24.73 -2.84 25.86
N ILE A 160 -23.47 -3.13 26.13
CA ILE A 160 -22.44 -3.40 25.12
C ILE A 160 -22.03 -4.85 25.26
N THR A 161 -22.10 -5.61 24.16
CA THR A 161 -21.73 -7.03 24.17
C THR A 161 -20.86 -7.33 22.92
N PRO A 162 -19.61 -7.76 23.08
CA PRO A 162 -18.85 -7.88 24.32
C PRO A 162 -18.43 -6.51 24.89
N ASP A 163 -18.21 -6.43 26.18
CA ASP A 163 -17.75 -5.24 26.92
C ASP A 163 -16.26 -4.94 26.73
N SER A 164 -15.53 -5.94 26.26
CA SER A 164 -14.07 -5.85 26.07
C SER A 164 -13.64 -6.69 24.87
N VAL A 165 -12.53 -6.30 24.25
CA VAL A 165 -11.91 -6.99 23.11
C VAL A 165 -10.42 -7.22 23.36
N THR A 166 -9.88 -8.31 22.80
CA THR A 166 -8.44 -8.57 22.89
C THR A 166 -7.72 -7.93 21.72
N ALA A 167 -6.87 -6.94 22.02
CA ALA A 167 -5.99 -6.34 21.05
C ALA A 167 -4.65 -7.07 21.00
N TYR A 168 -4.09 -7.19 19.82
CA TYR A 168 -2.78 -7.80 19.56
C TYR A 168 -1.89 -6.79 18.83
N GLY A 169 -0.64 -6.68 19.26
CA GLY A 169 0.29 -5.75 18.61
C GLY A 169 1.69 -5.78 19.24
N SER A 170 2.51 -4.82 18.88
CA SER A 170 3.77 -4.57 19.56
C SER A 170 3.55 -4.03 20.97
N GLN A 171 4.52 -4.19 21.86
CA GLN A 171 4.42 -3.70 23.23
C GLN A 171 4.05 -2.21 23.26
N LYS A 172 4.74 -1.38 22.51
CA LYS A 172 4.49 0.07 22.45
C LYS A 172 3.06 0.41 21.99
N ALA A 173 2.57 -0.27 20.94
CA ALA A 173 1.23 -0.03 20.43
C ALA A 173 0.16 -0.45 21.45
N ILE A 174 0.37 -1.58 22.13
CA ILE A 174 -0.58 -2.10 23.12
C ILE A 174 -0.60 -1.24 24.38
N ASP A 175 0.54 -0.69 24.81
CA ASP A 175 0.61 0.17 25.99
C ASP A 175 -0.12 1.50 25.80
N THR A 176 -0.12 2.03 24.57
CA THR A 176 -0.88 3.25 24.22
C THR A 176 -2.39 3.02 24.08
N LEU A 177 -2.81 1.78 23.86
CA LEU A 177 -4.22 1.44 23.73
C LEU A 177 -4.87 1.28 25.11
N THR A 178 -5.73 2.24 25.46
CA THR A 178 -6.49 2.23 26.72
C THR A 178 -7.91 1.74 26.55
N GLN A 179 -8.56 2.09 25.44
CA GLN A 179 -9.96 1.79 25.17
C GLN A 179 -10.25 1.81 23.67
N VAL A 180 -11.33 1.13 23.25
CA VAL A 180 -11.91 1.26 21.91
C VAL A 180 -13.22 2.03 22.03
N THR A 181 -13.30 3.18 21.34
CA THR A 181 -14.51 4.02 21.40
C THR A 181 -15.25 3.94 20.08
N PHE A 182 -16.53 3.60 20.16
CA PHE A 182 -17.48 3.71 19.04
C PHE A 182 -18.34 4.93 19.21
N GLN A 183 -18.65 5.59 18.10
CA GLN A 183 -19.58 6.70 18.09
C GLN A 183 -20.86 6.30 17.35
N TYR A 184 -21.98 6.53 17.97
CA TYR A 184 -23.28 6.38 17.34
C TYR A 184 -24.00 7.73 17.31
N THR A 185 -24.29 8.20 16.12
CA THR A 185 -25.03 9.46 15.92
C THR A 185 -26.34 9.16 15.20
N LYS A 186 -27.46 9.62 15.79
CA LYS A 186 -28.79 9.56 15.18
C LYS A 186 -29.55 10.84 15.46
N LYS A 187 -29.88 11.57 14.41
CA LYS A 187 -30.59 12.87 14.47
C LYS A 187 -32.13 12.74 14.47
N LYS A 188 -32.67 11.54 14.63
CA LYS A 188 -34.11 11.33 14.71
C LYS A 188 -34.50 11.06 16.16
N HIS A 189 -35.62 11.65 16.62
CA HIS A 189 -36.20 11.42 17.95
C HIS A 189 -36.43 9.92 18.18
N ILE A 190 -35.70 9.36 19.13
CA ILE A 190 -35.78 7.94 19.49
C ILE A 190 -36.89 7.75 20.48
N LYS A 191 -37.80 6.80 20.22
CA LYS A 191 -38.93 6.41 21.09
C LYS A 191 -38.85 4.97 21.55
N ASP A 192 -38.11 4.13 20.83
CA ASP A 192 -38.09 2.70 21.03
C ASP A 192 -36.68 2.18 21.35
N ASN A 193 -36.60 1.01 21.94
CA ASN A 193 -35.37 0.28 22.12
C ASN A 193 -34.78 -0.10 20.74
N PHE A 194 -33.50 0.01 20.58
CA PHE A 194 -32.83 -0.42 19.37
C PHE A 194 -31.54 -1.18 19.67
N SER A 195 -31.15 -2.04 18.77
CA SER A 195 -29.88 -2.75 18.79
C SER A 195 -29.14 -2.49 17.49
N LYS A 196 -27.81 -2.39 17.55
CA LYS A 196 -26.97 -2.20 16.36
C LYS A 196 -25.67 -2.98 16.50
N ASN A 197 -25.32 -3.69 15.43
CA ASN A 197 -24.06 -4.42 15.34
C ASN A 197 -22.99 -3.53 14.70
N TYR A 198 -21.81 -3.52 15.30
CA TYR A 198 -20.63 -2.87 14.77
C TYR A 198 -19.55 -3.90 14.44
N SER A 199 -18.93 -3.75 13.28
CA SER A 199 -17.79 -4.58 12.92
C SER A 199 -16.49 -3.83 13.24
N LEU A 200 -15.63 -4.44 14.05
CA LEU A 200 -14.25 -4.00 14.21
C LEU A 200 -13.50 -4.36 12.94
N LYS A 201 -13.10 -3.36 12.19
CA LYS A 201 -12.14 -3.59 11.11
C LYS A 201 -10.76 -3.82 11.74
N ASN A 202 -10.08 -4.89 11.33
CA ASN A 202 -8.67 -5.07 11.67
C ASN A 202 -7.88 -3.90 11.10
N THR A 203 -7.56 -2.93 11.94
CA THR A 203 -6.66 -1.85 11.58
C THR A 203 -5.25 -2.39 11.79
N LYS A 204 -4.54 -2.63 10.69
CA LYS A 204 -3.10 -2.90 10.75
C LYS A 204 -2.41 -1.56 11.03
N TYR A 205 -1.86 -1.40 12.22
CA TYR A 205 -0.93 -0.34 12.55
C TYR A 205 0.48 -0.80 12.23
#